data_0c542de3d9ee7c4f1275b487b734adcb
#
_entry.id   0c542de3d9ee7c4f1275b487b734adcb
#
_cell.length_a   1.000
_cell.length_b   1.000
_cell.length_c   1.000
_cell.angle_alpha   90.00
_cell.angle_beta   90.00
_cell.angle_gamma   90.00
#
_symmetry.space_group_name_H-M   'P 1'
#
loop_
_entity.id
_entity.type
_entity.pdbx_description
1 polymer ?
#
loop_
_entity_poly.entity_id
_entity_poly.type
_entity_poly.pdbx_seq_one_letter_code
_entity_poly.pdbx_strand_id
1 'polypeptide(L)'
;MLRGVELGEWPLTVDIIDWLVDFLYQEQPHVVLEFGSGVSTACLCVVLHRLHGTDGFRLLSLEQDAKEVERTIDRLQGLDGRLSSRVVYVPLTPAVVDGRSTFFYDIDKIDSEHFAWLGKAEFVLIDGPFSKGPCRYGTLSKVRARLVPGARFAMDDALREKELFVGALWAQEGIVVNGVLTLGQGVMVGAVP
;
A
#
# COMPACT_ATOMS: atom_id res chain seq x y z
N MET A 1 12.19 -11.70 13.39
CA MET A 1 12.33 -10.31 12.94
C MET A 1 11.28 -9.40 13.57
N LEU A 2 10.03 -9.81 13.71
CA LEU A 2 8.93 -9.07 14.32
C LEU A 2 8.56 -9.53 15.75
N ARG A 3 9.53 -9.99 16.56
CA ARG A 3 9.24 -10.41 17.94
C ARG A 3 8.78 -9.21 18.78
N GLY A 4 7.56 -9.29 19.32
CA GLY A 4 6.97 -8.26 20.19
C GLY A 4 6.12 -7.20 19.48
N VAL A 5 5.90 -7.32 18.17
CA VAL A 5 4.94 -6.45 17.46
C VAL A 5 3.53 -6.98 17.72
N GLU A 6 2.68 -6.16 18.34
CA GLU A 6 1.25 -6.48 18.44
C GLU A 6 0.63 -6.48 17.05
N LEU A 7 0.03 -7.61 16.68
CA LEU A 7 -0.75 -7.73 15.44
C LEU A 7 -2.03 -6.90 15.63
N GLY A 8 -2.35 -6.03 14.67
CA GLY A 8 -3.60 -5.26 14.67
C GLY A 8 -4.84 -6.16 14.51
N GLU A 9 -6.03 -5.56 14.42
CA GLU A 9 -7.29 -6.30 14.25
C GLU A 9 -7.38 -7.06 12.92
N TRP A 10 -6.65 -6.62 11.89
CA TRP A 10 -6.67 -7.15 10.51
C TRP A 10 -5.24 -7.23 9.93
N PRO A 11 -4.35 -8.05 10.51
CA PRO A 11 -2.98 -8.12 10.00
C PRO A 11 -2.92 -8.93 8.70
N LEU A 12 -1.99 -8.57 7.82
CA LEU A 12 -1.58 -9.46 6.73
C LEU A 12 -1.17 -10.81 7.32
N THR A 13 -1.51 -11.90 6.63
CA THR A 13 -1.12 -13.25 7.07
C THR A 13 0.39 -13.46 6.96
N VAL A 14 0.92 -14.42 7.70
CA VAL A 14 2.38 -14.67 7.74
C VAL A 14 2.93 -15.02 6.37
N ASP A 15 2.21 -15.79 5.58
CA ASP A 15 2.58 -16.17 4.21
C ASP A 15 2.65 -14.98 3.26
N ILE A 16 1.76 -13.97 3.43
CA ILE A 16 1.82 -12.71 2.68
C ILE A 16 3.03 -11.88 3.12
N ILE A 17 3.31 -11.80 4.41
CA ILE A 17 4.49 -11.08 4.93
C ILE A 17 5.79 -11.74 4.43
N ASP A 18 5.88 -13.07 4.45
CA ASP A 18 7.06 -13.78 3.94
C ASP A 18 7.25 -13.52 2.44
N TRP A 19 6.17 -13.62 1.66
CA TRP A 19 6.20 -13.28 0.24
C TRP A 19 6.61 -11.82 0.00
N LEU A 20 6.06 -10.87 0.77
CA LEU A 20 6.39 -9.45 0.65
C LEU A 20 7.87 -9.18 0.93
N VAL A 21 8.45 -9.85 1.94
CA VAL A 21 9.89 -9.78 2.23
C VAL A 21 10.71 -10.27 1.05
N ASP A 22 10.38 -11.44 0.51
CA ASP A 22 11.08 -12.01 -0.65
C ASP A 22 10.95 -11.10 -1.88
N PHE A 23 9.76 -10.56 -2.14
CA PHE A 23 9.51 -9.61 -3.21
C PHE A 23 10.38 -8.35 -3.08
N LEU A 24 10.46 -7.76 -1.88
CA LEU A 24 11.27 -6.57 -1.64
C LEU A 24 12.77 -6.84 -1.85
N TYR A 25 13.27 -8.01 -1.46
CA TYR A 25 14.66 -8.39 -1.72
C TYR A 25 14.95 -8.61 -3.22
N GLN A 26 13.96 -9.02 -4.00
CA GLN A 26 14.10 -9.23 -5.45
C GLN A 26 14.01 -7.89 -6.23
N GLU A 27 13.01 -7.08 -5.94
CA GLU A 27 12.71 -5.86 -6.70
C GLU A 27 13.49 -4.63 -6.18
N GLN A 28 13.90 -4.63 -4.90
CA GLN A 28 14.67 -3.58 -4.21
C GLN A 28 14.14 -2.15 -4.43
N PRO A 29 12.83 -1.88 -4.26
CA PRO A 29 12.27 -0.56 -4.50
C PRO A 29 12.81 0.46 -3.49
N HIS A 30 13.17 1.65 -3.96
CA HIS A 30 13.59 2.77 -3.10
C HIS A 30 12.42 3.65 -2.66
N VAL A 31 11.35 3.71 -3.44
CA VAL A 31 10.19 4.56 -3.16
C VAL A 31 8.93 3.71 -3.13
N VAL A 32 8.31 3.65 -1.95
CA VAL A 32 7.14 2.80 -1.70
C VAL A 32 5.96 3.65 -1.24
N LEU A 33 4.81 3.45 -1.88
CA LEU A 33 3.52 3.99 -1.46
C LEU A 33 2.66 2.84 -0.92
N GLU A 34 2.10 3.02 0.27
CA GLU A 34 1.22 2.04 0.90
C GLU A 34 -0.16 2.66 1.15
N PHE A 35 -1.21 1.90 0.85
CA PHE A 35 -2.59 2.20 1.19
C PHE A 35 -3.08 1.22 2.25
N GLY A 36 -3.43 1.74 3.43
CA GLY A 36 -3.61 0.99 4.66
C GLY A 36 -2.29 0.88 5.42
N SER A 37 -2.27 1.27 6.69
CA SER A 37 -1.07 1.19 7.52
C SER A 37 -1.20 0.13 8.60
N GLY A 38 -0.07 -0.36 9.11
CA GLY A 38 -0.09 -1.35 10.18
C GLY A 38 1.20 -2.14 10.33
N VAL A 39 1.06 -3.45 10.48
CA VAL A 39 2.20 -4.38 10.57
C VAL A 39 2.99 -4.41 9.27
N SER A 40 2.32 -4.29 8.12
CA SER A 40 2.96 -4.18 6.80
C SER A 40 3.90 -2.97 6.72
N THR A 41 3.48 -1.82 7.24
CA THR A 41 4.32 -0.60 7.30
C THR A 41 5.61 -0.84 8.08
N ALA A 42 5.52 -1.50 9.24
CA ALA A 42 6.70 -1.84 10.04
C ALA A 42 7.61 -2.85 9.31
N CYS A 43 7.03 -3.83 8.62
CA CYS A 43 7.78 -4.79 7.80
C CYS A 43 8.52 -4.08 6.65
N LEU A 44 7.80 -3.24 5.87
CA LEU A 44 8.38 -2.42 4.81
C LEU A 44 9.53 -1.56 5.34
N CYS A 45 9.32 -0.83 6.45
CA CYS A 45 10.33 0.03 7.07
C CYS A 45 11.61 -0.76 7.39
N VAL A 46 11.48 -1.93 8.05
CA VAL A 46 12.65 -2.76 8.44
C VAL A 46 13.38 -3.32 7.22
N VAL A 47 12.64 -3.84 6.23
CA VAL A 47 13.26 -4.46 5.06
C VAL A 47 13.94 -3.41 4.18
N LEU A 48 13.25 -2.30 3.90
CA LEU A 48 13.82 -1.21 3.09
C LEU A 48 15.05 -0.59 3.76
N HIS A 49 15.01 -0.40 5.09
CA HIS A 49 16.21 0.05 5.82
C HIS A 49 17.39 -0.90 5.68
N ARG A 50 17.16 -2.22 5.73
CA ARG A 50 18.23 -3.20 5.54
C ARG A 50 18.80 -3.22 4.13
N LEU A 51 17.95 -2.97 3.12
CA LEU A 51 18.37 -2.93 1.73
C LEU A 51 19.14 -1.66 1.39
N HIS A 52 18.70 -0.50 1.89
CA HIS A 52 19.12 0.80 1.38
C HIS A 52 19.73 1.73 2.44
N GLY A 53 19.67 1.38 3.74
CA GLY A 53 20.05 2.27 4.83
C GLY A 53 19.01 3.37 5.10
N THR A 54 19.27 4.24 6.09
CA THR A 54 18.29 5.22 6.59
C THR A 54 17.84 6.21 5.53
N ASP A 55 18.75 6.72 4.69
CA ASP A 55 18.45 7.76 3.70
C ASP A 55 18.23 7.21 2.28
N GLY A 56 18.32 5.91 2.12
CA GLY A 56 18.29 5.24 0.81
C GLY A 56 16.89 4.89 0.31
N PHE A 57 15.82 5.12 1.10
CA PHE A 57 14.45 4.83 0.71
C PHE A 57 13.44 5.88 1.22
N ARG A 58 12.22 5.82 0.71
CA ARG A 58 11.07 6.60 1.21
C ARG A 58 9.82 5.72 1.22
N LEU A 59 9.15 5.68 2.37
CA LEU A 59 7.89 4.96 2.56
C LEU A 59 6.81 5.95 2.99
N LEU A 60 5.74 6.07 2.20
CA LEU A 60 4.55 6.84 2.56
C LEU A 60 3.36 5.88 2.69
N SER A 61 2.79 5.80 3.89
CA SER A 61 1.60 5.01 4.18
C SER A 61 0.41 5.93 4.40
N LEU A 62 -0.68 5.69 3.68
CA LEU A 62 -1.93 6.44 3.74
C LEU A 62 -2.97 5.61 4.48
N GLU A 63 -3.56 6.17 5.55
CA GLU A 63 -4.46 5.44 6.44
C GLU A 63 -5.76 6.23 6.67
N GLN A 64 -6.90 5.53 6.64
CA GLN A 64 -8.24 6.10 6.85
C GLN A 64 -8.66 6.18 8.32
N ASP A 65 -8.05 5.39 9.19
CA ASP A 65 -8.33 5.35 10.62
C ASP A 65 -7.24 6.07 11.39
N ALA A 66 -7.62 7.19 12.04
CA ALA A 66 -6.68 8.01 12.83
C ALA A 66 -6.04 7.22 13.98
N LYS A 67 -6.77 6.27 14.59
CA LYS A 67 -6.23 5.43 15.66
C LYS A 67 -5.17 4.46 15.13
N GLU A 68 -5.37 3.90 13.94
CA GLU A 68 -4.39 3.01 13.33
C GLU A 68 -3.15 3.80 12.87
N VAL A 69 -3.31 5.07 12.46
CA VAL A 69 -2.16 5.98 12.25
C VAL A 69 -1.32 6.10 13.53
N GLU A 70 -1.94 6.41 14.67
CA GLU A 70 -1.24 6.53 15.97
C GLU A 70 -0.53 5.21 16.32
N ARG A 71 -1.23 4.08 16.27
CA ARG A 71 -0.68 2.74 16.53
C ARG A 71 0.50 2.41 15.62
N THR A 72 0.39 2.76 14.34
CA THR A 72 1.45 2.48 13.37
C THR A 72 2.67 3.37 13.63
N ILE A 73 2.47 4.65 13.94
CA ILE A 73 3.56 5.53 14.36
C ILE A 73 4.27 4.98 15.60
N ASP A 74 3.53 4.49 16.60
CA ASP A 74 4.09 3.86 17.78
C ASP A 74 4.89 2.60 17.45
N ARG A 75 4.39 1.75 16.54
CA ARG A 75 5.15 0.56 16.05
C ARG A 75 6.46 0.93 15.37
N LEU A 76 6.49 2.06 14.66
CA LEU A 76 7.70 2.54 14.02
C LEU A 76 8.71 3.14 15.01
N GLN A 77 8.29 3.53 16.22
CA GLN A 77 9.20 4.04 17.24
C GLN A 77 10.24 2.95 17.59
N GLY A 78 11.51 3.32 17.53
CA GLY A 78 12.62 2.38 17.77
C GLY A 78 13.07 1.56 16.58
N LEU A 79 12.43 1.68 15.41
CA LEU A 79 12.94 1.11 14.16
C LEU A 79 13.92 2.07 13.48
N ASP A 80 15.04 1.54 12.99
CA ASP A 80 16.10 2.36 12.39
C ASP A 80 15.63 3.13 11.13
N GLY A 81 14.73 2.55 10.34
CA GLY A 81 14.19 3.15 9.11
C GLY A 81 13.06 4.18 9.30
N ARG A 82 12.64 4.49 10.55
CA ARG A 82 11.47 5.33 10.83
C ARG A 82 11.55 6.75 10.22
N LEU A 83 12.75 7.33 10.14
CA LEU A 83 12.95 8.70 9.61
C LEU A 83 12.67 8.80 8.11
N SER A 84 12.77 7.68 7.39
CA SER A 84 12.45 7.56 5.97
C SER A 84 11.04 7.02 5.73
N SER A 85 10.20 7.01 6.78
CA SER A 85 8.82 6.55 6.73
C SER A 85 7.88 7.64 7.24
N ARG A 86 6.76 7.83 6.54
CA ARG A 86 5.66 8.73 6.95
C ARG A 86 4.35 7.96 6.93
N VAL A 87 3.55 8.11 8.00
CA VAL A 87 2.19 7.58 8.09
C VAL A 87 1.24 8.78 8.17
N VAL A 88 0.29 8.86 7.26
CA VAL A 88 -0.58 10.03 7.10
C VAL A 88 -2.04 9.62 7.16
N TYR A 89 -2.79 10.28 8.03
CA TYR A 89 -4.24 10.15 8.05
C TYR A 89 -4.86 10.80 6.82
N VAL A 90 -5.67 10.03 6.09
CA VAL A 90 -6.39 10.51 4.91
C VAL A 90 -7.85 10.05 4.99
N PRO A 91 -8.79 10.96 5.22
CA PRO A 91 -10.20 10.60 5.29
C PRO A 91 -10.70 10.04 3.96
N LEU A 92 -11.76 9.24 4.03
CA LEU A 92 -12.44 8.76 2.83
C LEU A 92 -13.51 9.75 2.37
N THR A 93 -13.63 9.92 1.06
CA THR A 93 -14.69 10.70 0.40
C THR A 93 -15.56 9.81 -0.47
N PRO A 94 -16.87 10.14 -0.64
CA PRO A 94 -17.73 9.43 -1.56
C PRO A 94 -17.20 9.49 -3.00
N ALA A 95 -17.30 8.36 -3.69
CA ALA A 95 -16.91 8.22 -5.09
C ALA A 95 -17.88 7.28 -5.83
N VAL A 96 -17.85 7.34 -7.15
CA VAL A 96 -18.57 6.40 -8.02
C VAL A 96 -17.57 5.82 -9.00
N VAL A 97 -17.56 4.49 -9.12
CA VAL A 97 -16.71 3.73 -10.02
C VAL A 97 -17.59 2.78 -10.81
N ASP A 98 -17.64 2.95 -12.12
CA ASP A 98 -18.48 2.15 -13.02
C ASP A 98 -19.93 2.01 -12.52
N GLY A 99 -20.55 3.16 -12.16
CA GLY A 99 -21.91 3.24 -11.63
C GLY A 99 -22.11 2.71 -10.20
N ARG A 100 -21.08 2.19 -9.54
CA ARG A 100 -21.12 1.65 -8.18
C ARG A 100 -20.67 2.69 -7.16
N SER A 101 -21.50 2.96 -6.15
CA SER A 101 -21.12 3.84 -5.05
C SER A 101 -20.03 3.21 -4.20
N THR A 102 -19.01 3.99 -3.87
CA THR A 102 -17.86 3.59 -3.06
C THR A 102 -17.35 4.78 -2.24
N PHE A 103 -16.28 4.56 -1.52
CA PHE A 103 -15.51 5.61 -0.86
C PHE A 103 -14.03 5.41 -1.21
N PHE A 104 -13.29 6.51 -1.29
CA PHE A 104 -11.88 6.48 -1.63
C PHE A 104 -11.11 7.52 -0.80
N TYR A 105 -9.82 7.33 -0.61
CA TYR A 105 -8.95 8.32 0.04
C TYR A 105 -9.08 9.69 -0.63
N ASP A 106 -9.24 10.73 0.17
CA ASP A 106 -9.25 12.13 -0.30
C ASP A 106 -7.82 12.58 -0.63
N ILE A 107 -7.31 12.07 -1.77
CA ILE A 107 -5.94 12.33 -2.22
C ILE A 107 -5.66 13.82 -2.39
N ASP A 108 -6.68 14.61 -2.75
CA ASP A 108 -6.54 16.04 -2.97
C ASP A 108 -6.33 16.82 -1.66
N LYS A 109 -6.70 16.23 -0.52
CA LYS A 109 -6.45 16.79 0.82
C LYS A 109 -5.11 16.38 1.42
N ILE A 110 -4.39 15.48 0.79
CA ILE A 110 -3.03 15.15 1.24
C ILE A 110 -2.15 16.36 0.96
N ASP A 111 -1.47 16.84 2.00
CA ASP A 111 -0.50 17.91 1.82
C ASP A 111 0.47 17.56 0.68
N SER A 112 0.58 18.49 -0.26
CA SER A 112 1.48 18.34 -1.42
C SER A 112 2.94 18.05 -1.00
N GLU A 113 3.32 18.45 0.21
CA GLU A 113 4.63 18.18 0.79
C GLU A 113 4.89 16.67 0.96
N HIS A 114 3.89 15.86 1.35
CA HIS A 114 4.06 14.41 1.50
C HIS A 114 4.40 13.73 0.17
N PHE A 115 3.68 14.10 -0.89
CA PHE A 115 3.97 13.56 -2.21
C PHE A 115 5.24 14.16 -2.84
N ALA A 116 5.55 15.43 -2.58
CA ALA A 116 6.81 16.03 -3.02
C ALA A 116 8.00 15.34 -2.33
N TRP A 117 7.87 15.02 -1.04
CA TRP A 117 8.86 14.27 -0.30
C TRP A 117 8.99 12.82 -0.81
N LEU A 118 7.87 12.13 -1.08
CA LEU A 118 7.89 10.75 -1.60
C LEU A 118 8.58 10.70 -2.97
N GLY A 119 8.22 11.58 -3.87
CA GLY A 119 8.58 11.49 -5.28
C GLY A 119 7.66 10.53 -6.05
N LYS A 120 8.21 9.78 -7.01
CA LYS A 120 7.45 8.78 -7.77
C LYS A 120 7.69 7.39 -7.19
N ALA A 121 6.61 6.70 -6.84
CA ALA A 121 6.68 5.37 -6.26
C ALA A 121 7.04 4.30 -7.31
N GLU A 122 7.88 3.36 -6.91
CA GLU A 122 8.32 2.19 -7.67
C GLU A 122 7.50 0.96 -7.31
N PHE A 123 6.99 0.93 -6.07
CA PHE A 123 6.11 -0.13 -5.58
C PHE A 123 4.92 0.46 -4.83
N VAL A 124 3.74 -0.15 -5.02
CA VAL A 124 2.50 0.18 -4.32
C VAL A 124 1.97 -1.05 -3.61
N LEU A 125 1.89 -1.00 -2.28
CA LEU A 125 1.18 -1.99 -1.48
C LEU A 125 -0.23 -1.49 -1.18
N ILE A 126 -1.25 -2.33 -1.42
CA ILE A 126 -2.66 -1.96 -1.30
C ILE A 126 -3.36 -2.93 -0.37
N ASP A 127 -3.53 -2.53 0.89
CA ASP A 127 -4.35 -3.22 1.89
C ASP A 127 -5.54 -2.36 2.36
N GLY A 128 -5.63 -1.14 1.91
CA GLY A 128 -6.71 -0.17 2.11
C GLY A 128 -7.16 0.49 0.82
N PRO A 129 -8.27 1.25 0.87
CA PRO A 129 -9.14 1.46 2.01
C PRO A 129 -10.06 0.26 2.29
N PHE A 130 -10.58 0.20 3.52
CA PHE A 130 -11.68 -0.70 3.85
C PHE A 130 -13.02 0.05 3.76
N SER A 131 -13.82 -0.29 2.75
CA SER A 131 -15.13 0.32 2.53
C SER A 131 -16.01 -0.57 1.64
N LYS A 132 -17.25 -0.11 1.36
CA LYS A 132 -18.16 -0.76 0.43
C LYS A 132 -17.73 -0.54 -1.03
N GLY A 133 -18.18 -1.43 -1.90
CA GLY A 133 -17.95 -1.33 -3.34
C GLY A 133 -16.46 -1.42 -3.72
N PRO A 134 -16.09 -1.00 -4.94
CA PRO A 134 -14.72 -1.08 -5.47
C PRO A 134 -13.81 0.02 -4.87
N CYS A 135 -13.68 0.07 -3.55
CA CYS A 135 -12.98 1.14 -2.83
C CYS A 135 -11.47 1.21 -3.12
N ARG A 136 -10.85 0.10 -3.50
CA ARG A 136 -9.42 0.05 -3.83
C ARG A 136 -9.12 0.49 -5.28
N TYR A 137 -10.13 0.71 -6.12
CA TYR A 137 -9.92 1.10 -7.53
C TYR A 137 -9.05 2.36 -7.67
N GLY A 138 -9.32 3.39 -6.87
CA GLY A 138 -8.59 4.65 -6.95
C GLY A 138 -7.14 4.60 -6.50
N THR A 139 -6.68 3.52 -5.84
CA THR A 139 -5.30 3.40 -5.33
C THR A 139 -4.23 3.37 -6.44
N LEU A 140 -4.59 2.97 -7.66
CA LEU A 140 -3.71 3.09 -8.82
C LEU A 140 -4.20 4.17 -9.78
N SER A 141 -5.50 4.20 -10.10
CA SER A 141 -6.06 5.11 -11.11
C SER A 141 -5.85 6.59 -10.75
N LYS A 142 -6.02 6.97 -9.47
CA LYS A 142 -5.86 8.37 -9.05
C LYS A 142 -4.42 8.78 -8.79
N VAL A 143 -3.52 7.84 -8.48
CA VAL A 143 -2.12 8.16 -8.18
C VAL A 143 -1.17 7.87 -9.33
N ARG A 144 -1.68 7.48 -10.50
CA ARG A 144 -0.87 7.07 -11.65
C ARG A 144 0.25 8.06 -12.01
N ALA A 145 -0.02 9.36 -11.94
CA ALA A 145 0.98 10.41 -12.20
C ALA A 145 2.13 10.44 -11.18
N ARG A 146 1.96 9.77 -10.04
CA ARG A 146 2.94 9.68 -8.96
C ARG A 146 3.70 8.35 -8.94
N LEU A 147 3.54 7.55 -9.98
CA LEU A 147 4.23 6.28 -10.15
C LEU A 147 5.29 6.41 -11.25
N VAL A 148 6.36 5.65 -11.13
CA VAL A 148 7.29 5.47 -12.25
C VAL A 148 6.65 4.57 -13.31
N PRO A 149 6.98 4.69 -14.61
CA PRO A 149 6.60 3.69 -15.59
C PRO A 149 7.13 2.31 -15.19
N GLY A 150 6.27 1.30 -15.19
CA GLY A 150 6.62 -0.05 -14.74
C GLY A 150 6.52 -0.26 -13.22
N ALA A 151 6.04 0.73 -12.46
CA ALA A 151 5.84 0.58 -11.01
C ALA A 151 5.05 -0.69 -10.69
N ARG A 152 5.58 -1.51 -9.77
CA ARG A 152 4.92 -2.77 -9.36
C ARG A 152 3.84 -2.49 -8.33
N PHE A 153 2.84 -3.35 -8.26
CA PHE A 153 1.86 -3.29 -7.19
C PHE A 153 1.51 -4.67 -6.65
N ALA A 154 1.06 -4.68 -5.39
CA ALA A 154 0.44 -5.83 -4.74
C ALA A 154 -0.82 -5.34 -4.03
N MET A 155 -1.96 -6.03 -4.23
CA MET A 155 -3.22 -5.77 -3.56
C MET A 155 -3.66 -6.99 -2.78
N ASP A 156 -3.82 -6.84 -1.47
CA ASP A 156 -4.33 -7.88 -0.58
C ASP A 156 -5.84 -8.13 -0.80
N ASP A 157 -6.34 -9.20 -0.20
CA ASP A 157 -7.77 -9.61 -0.26
C ASP A 157 -8.29 -9.86 -1.68
N ALA A 158 -7.42 -10.13 -2.63
CA ALA A 158 -7.72 -10.11 -4.05
C ALA A 158 -8.71 -11.18 -4.53
N LEU A 159 -9.01 -12.20 -3.70
CA LEU A 159 -10.04 -13.21 -4.01
C LEU A 159 -11.46 -12.73 -3.68
N ARG A 160 -11.62 -11.56 -3.05
CA ARG A 160 -12.95 -10.96 -2.87
C ARG A 160 -13.50 -10.45 -4.21
N GLU A 161 -14.80 -10.61 -4.42
CA GLU A 161 -15.48 -10.20 -5.67
C GLU A 161 -15.20 -8.74 -6.05
N LYS A 162 -15.23 -7.83 -5.07
CA LYS A 162 -15.02 -6.40 -5.32
C LYS A 162 -13.58 -6.07 -5.74
N GLU A 163 -12.59 -6.80 -5.24
CA GLU A 163 -11.18 -6.65 -5.61
C GLU A 163 -10.87 -7.29 -6.98
N LEU A 164 -11.47 -8.44 -7.29
CA LEU A 164 -11.42 -9.01 -8.64
C LEU A 164 -12.04 -8.05 -9.68
N PHE A 165 -13.16 -7.41 -9.33
CA PHE A 165 -13.78 -6.39 -10.18
C PHE A 165 -12.85 -5.18 -10.37
N VAL A 166 -12.18 -4.72 -9.32
CA VAL A 166 -11.17 -3.64 -9.40
C VAL A 166 -10.04 -4.02 -10.35
N GLY A 167 -9.51 -5.23 -10.26
CA GLY A 167 -8.47 -5.73 -11.17
C GLY A 167 -8.91 -5.75 -12.65
N ALA A 168 -10.16 -6.12 -12.90
CA ALA A 168 -10.74 -6.09 -14.24
C ALA A 168 -10.85 -4.66 -14.80
N LEU A 169 -11.24 -3.68 -13.97
CA LEU A 169 -11.28 -2.27 -14.38
C LEU A 169 -9.87 -1.73 -14.65
N TRP A 170 -8.89 -2.03 -13.80
CA TRP A 170 -7.48 -1.66 -14.03
C TRP A 170 -6.93 -2.22 -15.33
N ALA A 171 -7.26 -3.48 -15.67
CA ALA A 171 -6.85 -4.08 -16.94
C ALA A 171 -7.44 -3.33 -18.14
N GLN A 172 -8.69 -2.84 -18.05
CA GLN A 172 -9.31 -2.01 -19.09
C GLN A 172 -8.61 -0.64 -19.24
N GLU A 173 -8.01 -0.11 -18.17
CA GLU A 173 -7.21 1.11 -18.20
C GLU A 173 -5.75 0.90 -18.63
N GLY A 174 -5.40 -0.34 -19.00
CA GLY A 174 -4.07 -0.70 -19.45
C GLY A 174 -3.07 -0.98 -18.32
N ILE A 175 -3.53 -1.09 -17.06
CA ILE A 175 -2.69 -1.59 -15.95
C ILE A 175 -2.54 -3.10 -16.14
N VAL A 176 -1.30 -3.57 -16.06
CA VAL A 176 -0.99 -5.00 -16.28
C VAL A 176 -1.25 -5.78 -14.98
N VAL A 177 -2.30 -6.58 -14.97
CA VAL A 177 -2.58 -7.54 -13.88
C VAL A 177 -1.96 -8.88 -14.26
N ASN A 178 -0.87 -9.27 -13.56
CA ASN A 178 -0.14 -10.51 -13.86
C ASN A 178 -0.87 -11.76 -13.33
N GLY A 179 -1.66 -11.60 -12.25
CA GLY A 179 -2.42 -12.68 -11.64
C GLY A 179 -2.72 -12.44 -10.17
N VAL A 180 -3.31 -13.45 -9.55
CA VAL A 180 -3.60 -13.50 -8.12
C VAL A 180 -2.85 -14.69 -7.51
N LEU A 181 -2.00 -14.41 -6.53
CA LEU A 181 -1.30 -15.43 -5.75
C LEU A 181 -2.27 -15.99 -4.70
N THR A 182 -2.19 -17.30 -4.43
CA THR A 182 -3.03 -17.99 -3.44
C THR A 182 -2.40 -17.91 -2.04
N LEU A 183 -2.20 -16.70 -1.54
CA LEU A 183 -1.67 -16.38 -0.22
C LEU A 183 -2.78 -15.67 0.56
N GLY A 184 -3.02 -16.04 1.81
CA GLY A 184 -4.10 -15.46 2.63
C GLY A 184 -5.45 -15.45 1.90
N GLN A 185 -6.04 -14.27 1.73
CA GLN A 185 -7.26 -14.03 0.96
C GLN A 185 -6.97 -13.64 -0.51
N GLY A 186 -5.78 -13.97 -0.99
CA GLY A 186 -5.29 -13.68 -2.33
C GLY A 186 -4.51 -12.36 -2.41
N VAL A 187 -3.42 -12.36 -3.16
CA VAL A 187 -2.63 -11.16 -3.46
C VAL A 187 -2.59 -10.94 -4.97
N MET A 188 -3.24 -9.89 -5.46
CA MET A 188 -3.17 -9.49 -6.87
C MET A 188 -1.87 -8.74 -7.11
N VAL A 189 -1.12 -9.14 -8.12
CA VAL A 189 0.16 -8.54 -8.47
C VAL A 189 0.18 -8.07 -9.91
N GLY A 190 0.94 -7.01 -10.17
CA GLY A 190 1.05 -6.46 -11.51
C GLY A 190 1.98 -5.26 -11.62
N ALA A 191 1.81 -4.50 -12.71
CA ALA A 191 2.60 -3.31 -12.99
C ALA A 191 1.75 -2.21 -13.66
N VAL A 192 2.13 -0.96 -13.40
CA VAL A 192 1.52 0.25 -14.00
C VAL A 192 2.46 0.73 -15.11
N PRO A 193 2.05 0.69 -16.38
CA PRO A 193 2.88 1.10 -17.53
C PRO A 193 3.14 2.60 -17.58
#